data_abc529f0dd892fcf6f9795b8314bcf5c
#
_entry.id   abc529f0dd892fcf6f9795b8314bcf5c
#
_cell.length_a   1.000
_cell.length_b   1.000
_cell.length_c   1.000
_cell.angle_alpha   90.00
_cell.angle_beta   90.00
_cell.angle_gamma   90.00
#
_symmetry.space_group_name_H-M   'P 1'
#
loop_
_entity.id
_entity.type
_entity.pdbx_description
1 polymer ?
#
loop_
_entity_poly.entity_id
_entity_poly.type
_entity_poly.pdbx_seq_one_letter_code
_entity_poly.pdbx_strand_id
1 'polypeptide(L)'
;MVKVNGEKMSKSLGNFTTIRDLLDGKWGMYPQTVDPMALRLFILQAQYRKPLDFTPEAIDGAQNSWNTLREGLLFGDRFGAQLGWDGEVEEEGDLKTEYRSQFQRAMDEDFSTPGGLAVVFELAKELRRAGNVLVHQGKTDTDSVTLRQQWQTLVEFAGVLGLEATAEATQDNSGGLSDAQIEALIEKRQAVRQAKDYAESDRIRDELQSQGIALIDKPGGVTEWHRG
;
A
#
# COMPACT_ATOMS: atom_id res chain seq x y z
N MET A 1 13.84 0.88 23.58
CA MET A 1 15.12 0.22 23.23
C MET A 1 15.01 -0.33 21.82
N VAL A 2 16.02 -0.10 20.97
CA VAL A 2 16.05 -0.62 19.60
C VAL A 2 16.92 -1.87 19.55
N LYS A 3 16.45 -2.87 18.84
CA LYS A 3 17.11 -4.16 18.60
C LYS A 3 17.29 -4.41 17.11
N VAL A 4 18.19 -5.31 16.78
CA VAL A 4 18.39 -5.89 15.45
C VAL A 4 18.51 -7.40 15.64
N ASN A 5 17.57 -8.15 15.07
CA ASN A 5 17.47 -9.60 15.25
C ASN A 5 17.55 -10.05 16.72
N GLY A 6 16.77 -9.40 17.58
CA GLY A 6 16.69 -9.73 19.01
C GLY A 6 17.82 -9.17 19.88
N GLU A 7 18.93 -8.73 19.29
CA GLU A 7 20.06 -8.16 19.99
C GLU A 7 19.98 -6.64 20.10
N LYS A 8 20.55 -6.05 21.15
CA LYS A 8 20.60 -4.59 21.30
C LYS A 8 21.40 -3.98 20.15
N MET A 9 20.79 -2.99 19.46
CA MET A 9 21.51 -2.23 18.45
C MET A 9 22.65 -1.43 19.07
N SER A 10 23.87 -1.60 18.54
CA SER A 10 25.06 -0.90 19.06
C SER A 10 26.17 -0.88 18.00
N LYS A 11 26.92 0.23 17.97
CA LYS A 11 28.10 0.36 17.10
C LYS A 11 29.20 -0.66 17.44
N SER A 12 29.38 -0.96 18.72
CA SER A 12 30.38 -1.91 19.20
C SER A 12 30.09 -3.37 18.81
N LEU A 13 28.81 -3.70 18.58
CA LEU A 13 28.39 -5.02 18.12
C LEU A 13 28.36 -5.13 16.57
N GLY A 14 28.62 -4.04 15.85
CA GLY A 14 28.61 -4.03 14.41
C GLY A 14 27.23 -4.20 13.76
N ASN A 15 26.15 -4.20 14.55
CA ASN A 15 24.77 -4.36 14.11
C ASN A 15 24.01 -3.02 13.99
N PHE A 16 24.74 -1.89 14.01
CA PHE A 16 24.15 -0.57 13.90
C PHE A 16 23.77 -0.25 12.45
N THR A 17 22.56 0.29 12.28
CA THR A 17 22.12 0.86 11.01
C THR A 17 21.46 2.22 11.23
N THR A 18 21.37 3.02 10.20
CA THR A 18 20.68 4.32 10.22
C THR A 18 19.39 4.25 9.43
N ILE A 19 18.47 5.18 9.69
CA ILE A 19 17.27 5.35 8.82
C ILE A 19 17.68 5.55 7.37
N ARG A 20 18.75 6.33 7.12
CA ARG A 20 19.28 6.57 5.79
C ARG A 20 19.71 5.27 5.09
N ASP A 21 20.39 4.39 5.81
CA ASP A 21 20.84 3.11 5.24
C ASP A 21 19.65 2.22 4.85
N LEU A 22 18.56 2.26 5.61
CA LEU A 22 17.32 1.55 5.27
C LEU A 22 16.65 2.14 4.02
N LEU A 23 16.52 3.46 3.97
CA LEU A 23 15.90 4.14 2.83
C LEU A 23 16.71 3.97 1.54
N ASP A 24 18.04 3.96 1.64
CA ASP A 24 18.95 3.83 0.50
C ASP A 24 19.25 2.36 0.13
N GLY A 25 18.69 1.36 0.82
CA GLY A 25 18.97 -0.06 0.60
C GLY A 25 20.40 -0.48 0.94
N LYS A 26 21.04 0.24 1.90
CA LYS A 26 22.44 0.01 2.31
C LYS A 26 22.55 -0.82 3.58
N TRP A 27 21.45 -1.24 4.19
CA TRP A 27 21.49 -2.12 5.33
C TRP A 27 21.83 -3.54 4.86
N GLY A 28 22.98 -4.08 5.28
CA GLY A 28 23.51 -5.35 4.80
C GLY A 28 22.58 -6.57 5.01
N MET A 29 21.67 -6.50 6.00
CA MET A 29 20.67 -7.55 6.25
C MET A 29 19.42 -7.41 5.36
N TYR A 30 19.20 -6.22 4.81
CA TYR A 30 18.08 -5.90 3.94
C TYR A 30 18.55 -4.94 2.83
N PRO A 31 19.16 -5.47 1.77
CA PRO A 31 19.80 -4.66 0.71
C PRO A 31 18.77 -4.13 -0.33
N GLN A 32 17.57 -3.80 0.13
CA GLN A 32 16.50 -3.21 -0.67
C GLN A 32 16.12 -1.85 -0.07
N THR A 33 15.69 -0.93 -0.92
CA THR A 33 15.16 0.37 -0.48
C THR A 33 13.86 0.16 0.28
N VAL A 34 13.70 0.91 1.36
CA VAL A 34 12.47 0.89 2.17
C VAL A 34 11.69 2.16 1.92
N ASP A 35 10.39 2.06 1.63
CA ASP A 35 9.52 3.21 1.54
C ASP A 35 9.52 3.98 2.87
N PRO A 36 9.71 5.32 2.87
CA PRO A 36 9.71 6.12 4.10
C PRO A 36 8.43 5.96 4.93
N MET A 37 7.27 5.81 4.28
CA MET A 37 6.00 5.62 4.98
C MET A 37 5.84 4.20 5.51
N ALA A 38 6.39 3.19 4.83
CA ALA A 38 6.47 1.83 5.35
C ALA A 38 7.35 1.77 6.62
N LEU A 39 8.50 2.47 6.62
CA LEU A 39 9.35 2.57 7.80
C LEU A 39 8.65 3.31 8.95
N ARG A 40 7.93 4.40 8.65
CA ARG A 40 7.10 5.11 9.63
C ARG A 40 6.03 4.18 10.21
N LEU A 41 5.33 3.46 9.36
CA LEU A 41 4.31 2.49 9.75
C LEU A 41 4.90 1.38 10.65
N PHE A 42 6.07 0.84 10.30
CA PHE A 42 6.80 -0.13 11.11
C PHE A 42 6.99 0.36 12.55
N ILE A 43 7.42 1.62 12.71
CA ILE A 43 7.62 2.23 14.04
C ILE A 43 6.29 2.38 14.78
N LEU A 44 5.22 2.81 14.08
CA LEU A 44 3.89 3.03 14.67
C LEU A 44 3.17 1.72 15.03
N GLN A 45 3.50 0.60 14.40
CA GLN A 45 2.97 -0.72 14.73
C GLN A 45 3.48 -1.25 16.08
N ALA A 46 4.58 -0.71 16.57
CA ALA A 46 5.12 -1.06 17.88
C ALA A 46 4.58 -0.11 18.97
N GLN A 47 4.17 -0.68 20.11
CA GLN A 47 3.89 0.14 21.29
C GLN A 47 5.17 0.84 21.75
N TYR A 48 5.14 2.18 21.92
CA TYR A 48 6.33 2.99 22.17
C TYR A 48 7.14 2.61 23.44
N ARG A 49 6.51 1.94 24.40
CA ARG A 49 7.17 1.42 25.61
C ARG A 49 7.87 0.08 25.40
N LYS A 50 7.59 -0.62 24.31
CA LYS A 50 8.20 -1.91 24.00
C LYS A 50 9.47 -1.74 23.16
N PRO A 51 10.39 -2.70 23.21
CA PRO A 51 11.52 -2.70 22.29
C PRO A 51 11.04 -2.82 20.84
N LEU A 52 11.65 -2.02 19.95
CA LEU A 52 11.48 -2.13 18.51
C LEU A 52 12.60 -3.03 17.97
N ASP A 53 12.25 -4.06 17.24
CA ASP A 53 13.20 -5.01 16.67
C ASP A 53 13.21 -4.93 15.14
N PHE A 54 14.33 -4.52 14.59
CA PHE A 54 14.55 -4.46 13.16
C PHE A 54 14.98 -5.83 12.66
N THR A 55 14.10 -6.48 11.89
CA THR A 55 14.39 -7.71 11.16
C THR A 55 13.95 -7.56 9.71
N PRO A 56 14.56 -8.27 8.74
CA PRO A 56 14.11 -8.27 7.35
C PRO A 56 12.61 -8.55 7.22
N GLU A 57 12.11 -9.57 7.92
CA GLU A 57 10.70 -9.98 7.86
C GLU A 57 9.76 -8.89 8.41
N ALA A 58 10.19 -8.18 9.46
CA ALA A 58 9.39 -7.10 10.03
C ALA A 58 9.31 -5.89 9.07
N ILE A 59 10.38 -5.59 8.35
CA ILE A 59 10.41 -4.55 7.32
C ILE A 59 9.53 -4.94 6.13
N ASP A 60 9.64 -6.18 5.64
CA ASP A 60 8.77 -6.70 4.56
C ASP A 60 7.29 -6.64 4.96
N GLY A 61 6.98 -7.08 6.19
CA GLY A 61 5.63 -7.00 6.73
C GLY A 61 5.09 -5.57 6.77
N ALA A 62 5.94 -4.60 7.12
CA ALA A 62 5.55 -3.19 7.12
C ALA A 62 5.36 -2.63 5.70
N GLN A 63 6.19 -3.02 4.73
CA GLN A 63 6.03 -2.61 3.33
C GLN A 63 4.73 -3.16 2.74
N ASN A 64 4.40 -4.43 2.99
CA ASN A 64 3.15 -5.04 2.57
C ASN A 64 1.93 -4.37 3.24
N SER A 65 2.04 -4.06 4.51
CA SER A 65 1.01 -3.32 5.24
C SER A 65 0.82 -1.91 4.68
N TRP A 66 1.93 -1.22 4.39
CA TRP A 66 1.91 0.11 3.77
C TRP A 66 1.23 0.07 2.39
N ASN A 67 1.52 -0.92 1.55
CA ASN A 67 0.86 -1.06 0.25
C ASN A 67 -0.66 -1.16 0.40
N THR A 68 -1.15 -1.94 1.36
CA THR A 68 -2.59 -2.04 1.65
C THR A 68 -3.18 -0.69 2.09
N LEU A 69 -2.50 0.02 2.97
CA LEU A 69 -2.96 1.33 3.46
C LEU A 69 -2.93 2.38 2.34
N ARG A 70 -1.87 2.41 1.56
CA ARG A 70 -1.70 3.33 0.42
C ARG A 70 -2.82 3.17 -0.61
N GLU A 71 -3.23 1.94 -0.94
CA GLU A 71 -4.35 1.70 -1.85
C GLU A 71 -5.66 2.30 -1.32
N GLY A 72 -5.92 2.16 -0.02
CA GLY A 72 -7.08 2.78 0.60
C GLY A 72 -7.02 4.31 0.61
N LEU A 73 -5.84 4.89 0.90
CA LEU A 73 -5.65 6.34 0.89
C LEU A 73 -5.84 6.95 -0.50
N LEU A 74 -5.39 6.26 -1.55
CA LEU A 74 -5.53 6.70 -2.94
C LEU A 74 -6.90 6.35 -3.55
N PHE A 75 -7.82 5.77 -2.78
CA PHE A 75 -9.13 5.37 -3.29
C PHE A 75 -9.92 6.54 -3.88
N GLY A 76 -9.94 7.70 -3.19
CA GLY A 76 -10.64 8.89 -3.68
C GLY A 76 -10.07 9.42 -4.99
N ASP A 77 -8.74 9.44 -5.11
CA ASP A 77 -8.05 9.89 -6.33
C ASP A 77 -8.36 8.98 -7.53
N ARG A 78 -8.47 7.67 -7.28
CA ARG A 78 -8.71 6.67 -8.33
C ARG A 78 -10.17 6.56 -8.75
N PHE A 79 -11.09 6.62 -7.81
CA PHE A 79 -12.50 6.28 -8.04
C PHE A 79 -13.48 7.43 -7.75
N GLY A 80 -13.02 8.55 -7.16
CA GLY A 80 -13.89 9.65 -6.77
C GLY A 80 -14.70 10.22 -7.94
N ALA A 81 -14.07 10.47 -9.08
CA ALA A 81 -14.76 10.94 -10.28
C ALA A 81 -15.81 9.92 -10.78
N GLN A 82 -15.47 8.63 -10.81
CA GLN A 82 -16.39 7.56 -11.19
C GLN A 82 -17.60 7.45 -10.24
N LEU A 83 -17.38 7.74 -8.95
CA LEU A 83 -18.39 7.71 -7.90
C LEU A 83 -19.16 9.02 -7.75
N GLY A 84 -18.85 10.04 -8.57
CA GLY A 84 -19.56 11.32 -8.59
C GLY A 84 -19.23 12.24 -7.40
N TRP A 85 -17.97 12.20 -6.91
CA TRP A 85 -17.53 12.97 -5.75
C TRP A 85 -17.16 14.44 -6.03
N ASP A 86 -17.58 14.99 -7.17
CA ASP A 86 -17.25 16.36 -7.61
C ASP A 86 -18.04 17.45 -6.86
N GLY A 87 -19.01 17.07 -6.00
CA GLY A 87 -19.89 17.97 -5.24
C GLY A 87 -19.41 18.25 -3.81
N GLU A 88 -20.09 19.22 -3.16
CA GLU A 88 -19.89 19.52 -1.74
C GLU A 88 -20.14 18.27 -0.85
N VAL A 89 -19.42 18.21 0.27
CA VAL A 89 -19.51 17.11 1.24
C VAL A 89 -20.79 17.29 2.05
N GLU A 90 -21.70 16.34 2.00
CA GLU A 90 -22.81 16.26 2.94
C GLU A 90 -22.27 15.95 4.36
N GLU A 91 -23.03 16.42 5.37
CA GLU A 91 -22.65 16.45 6.79
C GLU A 91 -22.18 15.11 7.39
N GLU A 92 -21.48 15.21 8.53
CA GLU A 92 -20.96 14.08 9.33
C GLU A 92 -22.06 13.03 9.58
N GLY A 93 -21.87 11.82 9.03
CA GLY A 93 -22.75 10.68 9.31
C GLY A 93 -22.33 9.92 10.57
N ASP A 94 -23.25 9.10 11.11
CA ASP A 94 -23.03 8.27 12.31
C ASP A 94 -21.79 7.36 12.20
N LEU A 95 -21.46 6.88 11.00
CA LEU A 95 -20.29 6.04 10.72
C LEU A 95 -18.96 6.72 11.11
N LYS A 96 -18.81 7.99 10.73
CA LYS A 96 -17.60 8.78 11.06
C LYS A 96 -17.46 8.96 12.58
N THR A 97 -18.55 9.13 13.27
CA THR A 97 -18.60 9.29 14.73
C THR A 97 -18.16 8.02 15.45
N GLU A 98 -18.56 6.84 14.97
CA GLU A 98 -18.16 5.56 15.55
C GLU A 98 -16.66 5.31 15.40
N TYR A 99 -16.10 5.40 14.18
CA TYR A 99 -14.67 5.25 13.94
C TYR A 99 -13.83 6.29 14.69
N ARG A 100 -14.31 7.55 14.76
CA ARG A 100 -13.64 8.60 15.54
C ARG A 100 -13.58 8.23 17.03
N SER A 101 -14.65 7.73 17.59
CA SER A 101 -14.71 7.30 19.00
C SER A 101 -13.76 6.14 19.28
N GLN A 102 -13.64 5.17 18.36
CA GLN A 102 -12.73 4.04 18.47
C GLN A 102 -11.26 4.50 18.37
N PHE A 103 -10.94 5.32 17.36
CA PHE A 103 -9.59 5.86 17.17
C PHE A 103 -9.16 6.71 18.36
N GLN A 104 -10.00 7.65 18.80
CA GLN A 104 -9.73 8.51 19.94
C GLN A 104 -9.50 7.70 21.21
N ARG A 105 -10.37 6.73 21.51
CA ARG A 105 -10.21 5.85 22.68
C ARG A 105 -8.86 5.11 22.66
N ALA A 106 -8.45 4.59 21.50
CA ALA A 106 -7.16 3.93 21.36
C ALA A 106 -6.00 4.89 21.61
N MET A 107 -6.08 6.13 21.10
CA MET A 107 -5.03 7.13 21.28
C MET A 107 -4.99 7.70 22.71
N ASP A 108 -6.16 7.85 23.36
CA ASP A 108 -6.23 8.29 24.75
C ASP A 108 -5.72 7.21 25.73
N GLU A 109 -5.76 5.93 25.35
CA GLU A 109 -5.22 4.83 26.12
C GLU A 109 -3.71 4.67 25.90
N ASP A 110 -2.92 5.50 26.58
CA ASP A 110 -1.44 5.48 26.59
C ASP A 110 -0.83 5.59 25.17
N PHE A 111 -1.41 6.44 24.33
CA PHE A 111 -0.97 6.61 22.94
C PHE A 111 -0.80 5.28 22.19
N SER A 112 -1.84 4.42 22.25
CA SER A 112 -1.83 3.13 21.58
C SER A 112 -1.90 3.29 20.07
N THR A 113 -0.76 3.65 19.44
CA THR A 113 -0.67 3.74 17.97
C THR A 113 -1.05 2.43 17.27
N PRO A 114 -0.72 1.22 17.80
CA PRO A 114 -1.25 -0.03 17.22
C PRO A 114 -2.78 -0.12 17.26
N GLY A 115 -3.42 0.39 18.33
CA GLY A 115 -4.87 0.45 18.43
C GLY A 115 -5.50 1.43 17.43
N GLY A 116 -4.90 2.62 17.28
CA GLY A 116 -5.31 3.59 16.26
C GLY A 116 -5.14 3.04 14.84
N LEU A 117 -4.02 2.36 14.57
CA LEU A 117 -3.76 1.70 13.29
C LEU A 117 -4.77 0.59 12.97
N ALA A 118 -5.29 -0.12 13.96
CA ALA A 118 -6.33 -1.14 13.72
C ALA A 118 -7.56 -0.53 13.05
N VAL A 119 -8.01 0.65 13.50
CA VAL A 119 -9.14 1.39 12.91
C VAL A 119 -8.80 1.86 11.50
N VAL A 120 -7.59 2.40 11.31
CA VAL A 120 -7.09 2.86 9.99
C VAL A 120 -7.05 1.71 8.99
N PHE A 121 -6.57 0.53 9.40
CA PHE A 121 -6.51 -0.65 8.53
C PHE A 121 -7.88 -1.26 8.24
N GLU A 122 -8.84 -1.17 9.13
CA GLU A 122 -10.21 -1.61 8.87
C GLU A 122 -10.79 -0.81 7.70
N LEU A 123 -10.76 0.52 7.78
CA LEU A 123 -11.20 1.41 6.70
C LEU A 123 -10.46 1.17 5.39
N ALA A 124 -9.12 1.05 5.44
CA ALA A 124 -8.31 0.82 4.25
C ALA A 124 -8.65 -0.49 3.53
N LYS A 125 -8.89 -1.58 4.29
CA LYS A 125 -9.29 -2.88 3.73
C LYS A 125 -10.66 -2.84 3.08
N GLU A 126 -11.62 -2.14 3.68
CA GLU A 126 -12.96 -1.97 3.10
C GLU A 126 -12.91 -1.20 1.78
N LEU A 127 -12.18 -0.08 1.75
CA LEU A 127 -11.99 0.71 0.53
C LEU A 127 -11.23 -0.07 -0.55
N ARG A 128 -10.18 -0.79 -0.18
CA ARG A 128 -9.47 -1.67 -1.11
C ARG A 128 -10.39 -2.73 -1.72
N ARG A 129 -11.24 -3.35 -0.89
CA ARG A 129 -12.22 -4.33 -1.37
C ARG A 129 -13.22 -3.69 -2.35
N ALA A 130 -13.76 -2.51 -2.01
CA ALA A 130 -14.66 -1.77 -2.88
C ALA A 130 -13.97 -1.39 -4.19
N GLY A 131 -12.71 -0.93 -4.15
CA GLY A 131 -11.90 -0.62 -5.32
C GLY A 131 -11.70 -1.83 -6.25
N ASN A 132 -11.39 -3.00 -5.69
CA ASN A 132 -11.28 -4.23 -6.48
C ASN A 132 -12.60 -4.59 -7.16
N VAL A 133 -13.73 -4.42 -6.47
CA VAL A 133 -15.07 -4.67 -7.06
C VAL A 133 -15.35 -3.67 -8.18
N LEU A 134 -15.04 -2.39 -7.99
CA LEU A 134 -15.19 -1.35 -9.02
C LEU A 134 -14.35 -1.65 -10.26
N VAL A 135 -13.11 -2.08 -10.10
CA VAL A 135 -12.22 -2.46 -11.23
C VAL A 135 -12.80 -3.65 -12.00
N HIS A 136 -13.27 -4.68 -11.34
CA HIS A 136 -13.71 -5.92 -12.00
C HIS A 136 -15.16 -5.90 -12.50
N GLN A 137 -16.05 -5.16 -11.81
CA GLN A 137 -17.49 -5.16 -12.08
C GLN A 137 -18.03 -3.80 -12.56
N GLY A 138 -17.23 -2.75 -12.47
CA GLY A 138 -17.62 -1.38 -12.83
C GLY A 138 -18.58 -0.71 -11.83
N LYS A 139 -19.06 -1.45 -10.83
CA LYS A 139 -19.99 -0.98 -9.79
C LYS A 139 -19.72 -1.70 -8.47
N THR A 140 -20.11 -1.11 -7.37
CA THR A 140 -20.05 -1.70 -6.02
C THR A 140 -21.43 -1.68 -5.36
N ASP A 141 -21.67 -2.59 -4.41
CA ASP A 141 -22.88 -2.65 -3.63
C ASP A 141 -22.92 -1.61 -2.50
N THR A 142 -21.76 -1.06 -2.11
CA THR A 142 -21.67 0.01 -1.12
C THR A 142 -22.01 1.35 -1.79
N ASP A 143 -22.87 2.15 -1.17
CA ASP A 143 -23.26 3.43 -1.72
C ASP A 143 -22.09 4.43 -1.72
N SER A 144 -22.13 5.39 -2.66
CA SER A 144 -21.07 6.36 -2.90
C SER A 144 -20.81 7.29 -1.70
N VAL A 145 -21.85 7.65 -0.94
CA VAL A 145 -21.75 8.53 0.24
C VAL A 145 -20.98 7.83 1.34
N THR A 146 -21.33 6.59 1.65
CA THR A 146 -20.63 5.75 2.63
C THR A 146 -19.14 5.58 2.27
N LEU A 147 -18.82 5.26 1.02
CA LEU A 147 -17.44 5.13 0.57
C LEU A 147 -16.67 6.44 0.72
N ARG A 148 -17.29 7.58 0.40
CA ARG A 148 -16.69 8.90 0.57
C ARG A 148 -16.38 9.20 2.04
N GLN A 149 -17.33 8.93 2.94
CA GLN A 149 -17.16 9.12 4.38
C GLN A 149 -16.05 8.22 4.93
N GLN A 150 -16.00 6.94 4.54
CA GLN A 150 -14.94 6.01 4.92
C GLN A 150 -13.57 6.50 4.45
N TRP A 151 -13.47 6.94 3.20
CA TRP A 151 -12.21 7.45 2.66
C TRP A 151 -11.74 8.73 3.35
N GLN A 152 -12.62 9.70 3.56
CA GLN A 152 -12.29 10.94 4.28
C GLN A 152 -11.85 10.66 5.72
N THR A 153 -12.52 9.73 6.39
CA THR A 153 -12.18 9.30 7.76
C THR A 153 -10.82 8.61 7.79
N LEU A 154 -10.53 7.76 6.79
CA LEU A 154 -9.23 7.13 6.64
C LEU A 154 -8.11 8.15 6.45
N VAL A 155 -8.29 9.13 5.54
CA VAL A 155 -7.30 10.18 5.28
C VAL A 155 -7.07 11.04 6.53
N GLU A 156 -8.14 11.42 7.26
CA GLU A 156 -8.05 12.17 8.52
C GLU A 156 -7.20 11.42 9.56
N PHE A 157 -7.50 10.15 9.82
CA PHE A 157 -6.80 9.39 10.87
C PHE A 157 -5.38 9.00 10.49
N ALA A 158 -5.16 8.65 9.23
CA ALA A 158 -3.81 8.42 8.73
C ALA A 158 -2.97 9.69 8.81
N GLY A 159 -3.53 10.85 8.51
CA GLY A 159 -2.89 12.17 8.65
C GLY A 159 -2.48 12.49 10.10
N VAL A 160 -3.30 12.15 11.10
CA VAL A 160 -2.93 12.27 12.53
C VAL A 160 -1.67 11.46 12.84
N LEU A 161 -1.48 10.30 12.20
CA LEU A 161 -0.30 9.45 12.35
C LEU A 161 0.84 9.85 11.39
N GLY A 162 0.63 10.87 10.54
CA GLY A 162 1.58 11.33 9.52
C GLY A 162 1.82 10.28 8.43
N LEU A 163 0.80 9.48 8.11
CA LEU A 163 0.82 8.50 7.03
C LEU A 163 0.07 9.09 5.83
N GLU A 164 0.81 9.50 4.83
CA GLU A 164 0.29 10.17 3.64
C GLU A 164 0.69 9.43 2.38
N ALA A 165 -0.23 9.30 1.44
CA ALA A 165 0.02 8.72 0.13
C ALA A 165 -0.19 9.79 -0.95
N THR A 166 0.74 9.86 -1.89
CA THR A 166 0.61 10.70 -3.09
C THR A 166 0.59 9.82 -4.33
N ALA A 167 -0.20 10.21 -5.33
CA ALA A 167 -0.26 9.50 -6.60
C ALA A 167 1.11 9.44 -7.32
N GLU A 168 1.95 10.47 -7.13
CA GLU A 168 3.30 10.54 -7.70
C GLU A 168 4.28 9.56 -7.05
N ALA A 169 4.08 9.21 -5.78
CA ALA A 169 4.90 8.23 -5.07
C ALA A 169 4.73 6.78 -5.59
N THR A 170 3.78 6.54 -6.49
CA THR A 170 3.63 5.24 -7.16
C THR A 170 4.68 4.97 -8.23
N GLN A 171 5.49 5.96 -8.60
CA GLN A 171 6.46 5.80 -9.71
C GLN A 171 7.87 5.37 -9.30
N ASP A 172 8.28 5.44 -8.00
CA ASP A 172 9.73 5.36 -7.71
C ASP A 172 10.20 4.35 -6.65
N ASN A 173 9.34 3.62 -5.92
CA ASN A 173 9.85 2.84 -4.76
C ASN A 173 9.48 1.34 -4.70
N SER A 174 8.85 0.77 -5.70
CA SER A 174 8.88 -0.69 -5.85
C SER A 174 9.99 -1.01 -6.85
N GLY A 175 10.96 -1.83 -6.51
CA GLY A 175 11.95 -2.37 -7.46
C GLY A 175 11.32 -3.18 -8.60
N GLY A 176 10.05 -2.92 -8.93
CA GLY A 176 9.26 -3.47 -10.00
C GLY A 176 9.04 -2.47 -11.14
N LEU A 177 8.61 -2.98 -12.27
CA LEU A 177 8.32 -2.22 -13.48
C LEU A 177 7.28 -1.13 -13.22
N SER A 178 7.47 0.08 -13.75
CA SER A 178 6.45 1.13 -13.77
C SER A 178 5.27 0.71 -14.66
N ASP A 179 4.10 1.31 -14.47
CA ASP A 179 2.91 1.01 -15.28
C ASP A 179 3.19 1.20 -16.78
N ALA A 180 3.93 2.25 -17.15
CA ALA A 180 4.38 2.48 -18.53
C ALA A 180 5.32 1.38 -19.05
N GLN A 181 6.19 0.83 -18.20
CA GLN A 181 7.06 -0.30 -18.57
C GLN A 181 6.26 -1.59 -18.70
N ILE A 182 5.25 -1.80 -17.86
CA ILE A 182 4.34 -2.94 -17.94
C ILE A 182 3.54 -2.88 -19.25
N GLU A 183 2.97 -1.73 -19.56
CA GLU A 183 2.23 -1.51 -20.82
C GLU A 183 3.12 -1.75 -22.05
N ALA A 184 4.34 -1.23 -22.05
CA ALA A 184 5.31 -1.46 -23.13
C ALA A 184 5.67 -2.95 -23.30
N LEU A 185 5.80 -3.71 -22.19
CA LEU A 185 6.04 -5.15 -22.24
C LEU A 185 4.81 -5.92 -22.73
N ILE A 186 3.59 -5.48 -22.38
CA ILE A 186 2.34 -6.05 -22.91
C ILE A 186 2.21 -5.80 -24.40
N GLU A 187 2.49 -4.59 -24.88
CA GLU A 187 2.52 -4.29 -26.32
C GLU A 187 3.55 -5.13 -27.06
N LYS A 188 4.76 -5.27 -26.53
CA LYS A 188 5.80 -6.14 -27.08
C LYS A 188 5.35 -7.59 -27.12
N ARG A 189 4.71 -8.11 -26.05
CA ARG A 189 4.17 -9.46 -26.00
C ARG A 189 3.09 -9.66 -27.07
N GLN A 190 2.22 -8.69 -27.29
CA GLN A 190 1.20 -8.76 -28.34
C GLN A 190 1.82 -8.79 -29.73
N ALA A 191 2.85 -7.97 -29.99
CA ALA A 191 3.53 -7.92 -31.27
C ALA A 191 4.25 -9.25 -31.60
N VAL A 192 4.99 -9.83 -30.65
CA VAL A 192 5.66 -11.13 -30.86
C VAL A 192 4.66 -12.28 -31.01
N ARG A 193 3.51 -12.20 -30.35
CA ARG A 193 2.41 -13.17 -30.50
C ARG A 193 1.76 -13.10 -31.89
N GLN A 194 1.60 -11.89 -32.44
CA GLN A 194 1.15 -11.71 -33.84
C GLN A 194 2.19 -12.23 -34.84
N ALA A 195 3.47 -12.11 -34.53
CA ALA A 195 4.57 -12.69 -35.31
C ALA A 195 4.69 -14.23 -35.14
N LYS A 196 3.86 -14.86 -34.32
CA LYS A 196 3.86 -16.29 -33.94
C LYS A 196 5.10 -16.73 -33.19
N ASP A 197 5.82 -15.81 -32.57
CA ASP A 197 6.92 -16.10 -31.65
C ASP A 197 6.35 -16.31 -30.23
N TYR A 198 5.84 -17.52 -30.02
CA TYR A 198 5.22 -17.89 -28.77
C TYR A 198 6.22 -18.02 -27.63
N ALA A 199 7.49 -18.39 -27.94
CA ALA A 199 8.53 -18.56 -26.94
C ALA A 199 8.89 -17.22 -26.27
N GLU A 200 9.05 -16.15 -27.04
CA GLU A 200 9.30 -14.81 -26.49
C GLU A 200 8.05 -14.25 -25.79
N SER A 201 6.84 -14.56 -26.28
CA SER A 201 5.57 -14.18 -25.62
C SER A 201 5.44 -14.80 -24.23
N ASP A 202 5.81 -16.09 -24.07
CA ASP A 202 5.78 -16.79 -22.79
C ASP A 202 6.86 -16.25 -21.85
N ARG A 203 8.06 -15.97 -22.36
CA ARG A 203 9.14 -15.37 -21.60
C ARG A 203 8.73 -14.03 -20.98
N ILE A 204 8.10 -13.15 -21.76
CA ILE A 204 7.61 -11.85 -21.26
C ILE A 204 6.53 -12.05 -20.19
N ARG A 205 5.65 -13.03 -20.36
CA ARG A 205 4.63 -13.36 -19.35
C ARG A 205 5.26 -13.82 -18.04
N ASP A 206 6.22 -14.73 -18.12
CA ASP A 206 6.93 -15.27 -16.95
C ASP A 206 7.74 -14.18 -16.24
N GLU A 207 8.37 -13.26 -17.00
CA GLU A 207 9.07 -12.10 -16.46
C GLU A 207 8.12 -11.19 -15.67
N LEU A 208 6.96 -10.85 -16.22
CA LEU A 208 5.94 -10.05 -15.52
C LEU A 208 5.39 -10.78 -14.29
N GLN A 209 5.13 -12.07 -14.41
CA GLN A 209 4.64 -12.89 -13.30
C GLN A 209 5.67 -13.00 -12.16
N SER A 210 6.95 -13.10 -12.47
CA SER A 210 8.04 -13.12 -11.47
C SER A 210 8.12 -11.82 -10.67
N GLN A 211 7.61 -10.72 -11.22
CA GLN A 211 7.52 -9.40 -10.58
C GLN A 211 6.15 -9.13 -9.95
N GLY A 212 5.34 -10.16 -9.75
CA GLY A 212 4.02 -10.04 -9.12
C GLY A 212 2.95 -9.42 -10.02
N ILE A 213 3.16 -9.40 -11.34
CA ILE A 213 2.20 -8.84 -12.31
C ILE A 213 1.49 -9.99 -13.00
N ALA A 214 0.18 -10.12 -12.77
CA ALA A 214 -0.65 -11.12 -13.42
C ALA A 214 -1.35 -10.52 -14.65
N LEU A 215 -1.26 -11.24 -15.78
CA LEU A 215 -1.90 -10.86 -17.04
C LEU A 215 -3.22 -11.60 -17.25
N ILE A 216 -4.26 -10.88 -17.67
CA ILE A 216 -5.56 -11.43 -18.03
C ILE A 216 -5.81 -11.11 -19.51
N ASP A 217 -5.75 -12.15 -20.35
CA ASP A 217 -6.08 -12.02 -21.77
C ASP A 217 -7.61 -12.04 -21.95
N LYS A 218 -8.17 -10.97 -22.52
CA LYS A 218 -9.61 -10.86 -22.84
C LYS A 218 -9.92 -11.17 -24.31
N PRO A 219 -11.16 -11.56 -24.62
CA PRO A 219 -11.61 -11.69 -26.00
C PRO A 219 -11.41 -10.38 -26.76
N GLY A 220 -10.87 -10.45 -27.98
CA GLY A 220 -10.55 -9.25 -28.80
C GLY A 220 -9.10 -8.83 -28.77
N GLY A 221 -8.20 -9.58 -28.07
CA GLY A 221 -6.77 -9.31 -28.07
C GLY A 221 -6.33 -8.24 -27.07
N VAL A 222 -7.20 -7.83 -26.17
CA VAL A 222 -6.88 -6.91 -25.07
C VAL A 222 -6.30 -7.72 -23.91
N THR A 223 -5.15 -7.31 -23.40
CA THR A 223 -4.54 -7.87 -22.18
C THR A 223 -4.67 -6.84 -21.07
N GLU A 224 -5.33 -7.21 -19.99
CA GLU A 224 -5.35 -6.46 -18.75
C GLU A 224 -4.31 -7.03 -17.78
N TRP A 225 -3.86 -6.21 -16.85
CA TRP A 225 -2.90 -6.64 -15.85
C TRP A 225 -3.26 -6.11 -14.46
N HIS A 226 -2.82 -6.79 -13.45
CA HIS A 226 -2.89 -6.34 -12.06
C HIS A 226 -1.64 -6.78 -11.30
N ARG A 227 -1.29 -6.01 -10.28
CA ARG A 227 -0.23 -6.38 -9.34
C ARG A 227 -0.83 -7.30 -8.27
N GLY A 228 -0.23 -8.47 -8.06
CA GLY A 228 -0.59 -9.42 -7.03
C GLY A 228 -0.12 -9.03 -5.64
#